data_e959e27a1fb92c30468b50f74bfba88f
#
_entry.id   e959e27a1fb92c30468b50f74bfba88f
#
_cell.length_a   1.000
_cell.length_b   1.000
_cell.length_c   1.000
_cell.angle_alpha   90.00
_cell.angle_beta   90.00
_cell.angle_gamma   90.00
#
_symmetry.space_group_name_H-M   'P 1'
#
loop_
_entity.id
_entity.type
_entity.pdbx_description
1 polymer ?
#
loop_
_entity_poly.entity_id
_entity_poly.type
_entity_poly.pdbx_seq_one_letter_code
_entity_poly.pdbx_strand_id
1 'polypeptide(L)'
;MIPASESDGTVVEDTPEARAGPAFRGARQETDPKAIGGSRSNPNVPGMSYALLEETGERTNKGNTKFIMAILAEAWLFHLIFILGGTFLLTFYAWDFSYTDTKLWNTSCYWKLGWLFPFPYTLICFFGLVLPFRTPKFLYDTDMPKRRVDNLYILTVTKGDNREAVYRAWNAHKHLERLHPCVRVHVLTDEPYFFENLNCYTCPKSFRTANSKYKARALEWYRQTMRFTEHDWVLHLDEESVIDDESVKRVLEFIWYERECTWGQGVIMYNQYRYWSNWIFTVADAIRVGDDLSRFHLQYTYFRRPIFGAHGSFLLTNGLVENSVTWDLGSLTEDFQFAVHAWEMGYKCGKVPGIIREQSPMDLIGFLKQRRRWYVGIRRLPAFLPKLWSFFWTLGIFCLFCTIASIPLGIWLAKSIDGESGNDTPRWFGLLKDFSFVVFVYLYLIGIITQDLDKKVNPIMALIHIPATLILQYVAGILEALSVAYGIIFPPADFDVIKK
;
A
#
# COMPACT_ATOMS: atom_id res chain seq x y z
N MET A 1 -41.41 -46.12 13.51
CA MET A 1 -42.11 -47.01 12.57
C MET A 1 -42.05 -46.35 11.22
N ILE A 2 -41.28 -46.94 10.34
CA ILE A 2 -41.06 -46.63 8.93
C ILE A 2 -42.23 -47.22 8.13
N PRO A 3 -42.54 -46.68 6.91
CA PRO A 3 -41.95 -47.39 5.77
C PRO A 3 -41.38 -46.51 4.69
N ALA A 4 -40.37 -47.09 4.03
CA ALA A 4 -39.74 -46.69 2.82
C ALA A 4 -40.64 -46.84 1.59
N SER A 5 -40.40 -46.05 0.56
CA SER A 5 -40.76 -46.37 -0.82
C SER A 5 -39.59 -46.06 -1.73
N GLU A 6 -39.06 -47.11 -2.34
CA GLU A 6 -38.17 -47.10 -3.48
C GLU A 6 -38.91 -46.55 -4.71
N SER A 7 -38.17 -45.73 -5.53
CA SER A 7 -38.47 -45.63 -6.94
C SER A 7 -37.19 -45.40 -7.73
N ASP A 8 -36.92 -46.37 -8.55
CA ASP A 8 -36.00 -46.48 -9.67
C ASP A 8 -36.01 -45.26 -10.59
N GLY A 9 -34.88 -44.81 -11.07
CA GLY A 9 -34.76 -43.72 -12.03
C GLY A 9 -33.36 -43.60 -12.60
N THR A 10 -33.15 -44.33 -13.67
CA THR A 10 -32.10 -44.30 -14.70
C THR A 10 -31.18 -43.07 -14.71
N VAL A 11 -29.90 -43.34 -14.58
CA VAL A 11 -28.76 -42.48 -14.86
C VAL A 11 -28.66 -42.25 -16.37
N VAL A 12 -28.78 -41.00 -16.83
CA VAL A 12 -28.36 -40.56 -18.16
C VAL A 12 -27.06 -39.81 -17.95
N GLU A 13 -25.97 -40.35 -18.45
CA GLU A 13 -24.68 -39.67 -18.60
C GLU A 13 -24.80 -38.67 -19.77
N ASP A 14 -24.83 -37.39 -19.46
CA ASP A 14 -24.58 -36.31 -20.41
C ASP A 14 -23.15 -35.81 -20.28
N THR A 15 -22.31 -36.21 -21.21
CA THR A 15 -21.00 -35.62 -21.46
C THR A 15 -21.18 -34.26 -22.13
N PRO A 16 -20.58 -33.15 -21.61
CA PRO A 16 -20.58 -31.89 -22.33
C PRO A 16 -19.54 -31.91 -23.44
N GLU A 17 -20.01 -31.88 -24.67
CA GLU A 17 -19.22 -31.59 -25.84
C GLU A 17 -18.53 -30.22 -25.72
N ALA A 18 -17.21 -30.24 -25.86
CA ALA A 18 -16.38 -29.04 -25.97
C ALA A 18 -16.72 -28.28 -27.28
N ARG A 19 -17.44 -27.18 -27.14
CA ARG A 19 -17.60 -26.23 -28.24
C ARG A 19 -16.29 -25.49 -28.49
N ALA A 20 -15.61 -25.88 -29.56
CA ALA A 20 -14.49 -25.16 -30.14
C ALA A 20 -14.94 -23.78 -30.59
N GLY A 21 -14.43 -22.73 -29.98
CA GLY A 21 -14.60 -21.36 -30.44
C GLY A 21 -13.80 -21.11 -31.75
N PRO A 22 -14.22 -20.15 -32.58
CA PRO A 22 -13.63 -19.95 -33.91
C PRO A 22 -12.16 -19.47 -33.79
N ALA A 23 -11.31 -20.14 -34.54
CA ALA A 23 -9.90 -19.79 -34.72
C ALA A 23 -9.78 -18.41 -35.40
N PHE A 24 -9.41 -17.37 -34.65
CA PHE A 24 -8.99 -16.09 -35.19
C PHE A 24 -7.60 -16.24 -35.81
N ARG A 25 -7.50 -16.35 -37.12
CA ARG A 25 -6.26 -16.12 -37.88
C ARG A 25 -5.95 -14.63 -37.82
N GLY A 26 -5.13 -14.22 -36.85
CA GLY A 26 -4.55 -12.89 -36.79
C GLY A 26 -3.45 -12.77 -37.81
N ALA A 27 -3.68 -11.91 -38.80
CA ALA A 27 -2.65 -11.48 -39.76
C ALA A 27 -1.52 -10.77 -38.98
N ARG A 28 -0.30 -11.29 -39.09
CA ARG A 28 0.94 -10.56 -38.75
C ARG A 28 1.03 -9.36 -39.70
N GLN A 29 0.75 -8.17 -39.24
CA GLN A 29 1.27 -6.96 -39.87
C GLN A 29 2.69 -6.73 -39.30
N GLU A 30 3.69 -7.13 -40.10
CA GLU A 30 5.04 -6.58 -39.98
C GLU A 30 4.94 -5.09 -40.33
N THR A 31 5.00 -4.23 -39.35
CA THR A 31 5.20 -2.80 -39.57
C THR A 31 6.69 -2.53 -39.72
N ASP A 32 7.09 -2.24 -40.92
CA ASP A 32 8.42 -1.77 -41.29
C ASP A 32 8.78 -0.48 -40.48
N PRO A 33 9.94 -0.38 -39.83
CA PRO A 33 10.28 0.77 -38.99
C PRO A 33 10.81 1.98 -39.76
N LYS A 34 10.58 2.08 -41.06
CA LYS A 34 11.07 3.19 -41.87
C LYS A 34 9.95 3.90 -42.63
N ALA A 35 9.14 4.65 -41.94
CA ALA A 35 8.40 5.79 -42.51
C ALA A 35 7.52 6.45 -41.44
N ILE A 36 8.01 7.41 -40.73
CA ILE A 36 7.25 8.59 -40.32
C ILE A 36 8.29 9.69 -40.00
N GLY A 37 8.56 10.49 -41.01
CA GLY A 37 9.27 11.74 -40.91
C GLY A 37 8.34 12.87 -40.49
N GLY A 38 8.83 13.77 -39.67
CA GLY A 38 8.39 15.15 -39.59
C GLY A 38 7.17 15.42 -38.73
N SER A 39 7.36 15.60 -37.45
CA SER A 39 6.40 16.32 -36.59
C SER A 39 6.97 17.66 -36.17
N ARG A 40 6.24 18.73 -36.51
CA ARG A 40 6.50 20.11 -36.09
C ARG A 40 6.44 20.21 -34.57
N SER A 41 7.55 20.59 -33.95
CA SER A 41 7.65 20.96 -32.53
C SER A 41 6.76 22.17 -32.23
N ASN A 42 5.90 22.03 -31.23
CA ASN A 42 5.14 23.16 -30.67
C ASN A 42 6.04 23.92 -29.67
N PRO A 43 6.41 25.20 -29.90
CA PRO A 43 7.49 25.87 -29.17
C PRO A 43 7.10 26.47 -27.81
N ASN A 44 5.93 26.18 -27.22
CA ASN A 44 5.39 26.90 -26.06
C ASN A 44 5.21 26.04 -24.79
N VAL A 45 6.07 25.06 -24.54
CA VAL A 45 6.19 24.44 -23.21
C VAL A 45 7.59 24.81 -22.68
N PRO A 46 7.75 25.42 -21.47
CA PRO A 46 9.06 25.71 -20.93
C PRO A 46 9.80 24.37 -20.78
N GLY A 47 10.77 24.15 -21.65
CA GLY A 47 11.51 22.91 -21.74
C GLY A 47 12.43 22.76 -20.52
N MET A 48 12.00 21.94 -19.56
CA MET A 48 12.96 21.32 -18.67
C MET A 48 13.85 20.41 -19.55
N SER A 49 15.14 20.70 -19.63
CA SER A 49 16.06 19.97 -20.47
C SER A 49 15.99 18.47 -20.13
N TYR A 50 15.82 17.61 -21.14
CA TYR A 50 15.84 16.14 -20.94
C TYR A 50 17.11 15.67 -20.20
N ALA A 51 18.24 16.36 -20.39
CA ALA A 51 19.48 16.12 -19.66
C ALA A 51 19.30 16.34 -18.14
N LEU A 52 18.50 17.33 -17.72
CA LEU A 52 18.24 17.59 -16.30
C LEU A 52 17.35 16.51 -15.68
N LEU A 53 16.38 15.97 -16.44
CA LEU A 53 15.55 14.84 -16.01
C LEU A 53 16.33 13.54 -15.92
N GLU A 54 17.30 13.34 -16.84
CA GLU A 54 18.18 12.18 -16.83
C GLU A 54 19.11 12.22 -15.61
N GLU A 55 19.74 13.35 -15.33
CA GLU A 55 20.60 13.55 -14.15
C GLU A 55 19.82 13.40 -12.84
N THR A 56 18.57 13.90 -12.78
CA THR A 56 17.72 13.74 -11.62
C THR A 56 17.30 12.28 -11.42
N GLY A 57 16.97 11.55 -12.48
CA GLY A 57 16.59 10.14 -12.42
C GLY A 57 17.71 9.27 -11.86
N GLU A 58 18.95 9.44 -12.33
CA GLU A 58 20.10 8.70 -11.82
C GLU A 58 20.43 9.02 -10.35
N ARG A 59 20.31 10.29 -9.94
CA ARG A 59 20.56 10.69 -8.54
C ARG A 59 19.49 10.14 -7.58
N THR A 60 18.24 10.04 -8.03
CA THR A 60 17.13 9.59 -7.18
C THR A 60 17.11 8.08 -6.94
N ASN A 61 17.77 7.30 -7.79
CA ASN A 61 17.81 5.84 -7.67
C ASN A 61 18.86 5.31 -6.66
N LYS A 62 19.61 6.18 -5.97
CA LYS A 62 20.58 5.78 -4.95
C LYS A 62 19.91 5.55 -3.59
N GLY A 63 19.01 4.58 -3.52
CA GLY A 63 18.42 4.15 -2.27
C GLY A 63 19.39 3.40 -1.37
N ASN A 64 19.04 3.25 -0.12
CA ASN A 64 19.84 2.57 0.91
C ASN A 64 19.18 1.28 1.39
N THR A 65 18.51 0.57 0.48
CA THR A 65 17.68 -0.61 0.77
C THR A 65 18.42 -1.66 1.59
N LYS A 66 19.67 -1.97 1.25
CA LYS A 66 20.45 -2.98 2.00
C LYS A 66 20.63 -2.61 3.47
N PHE A 67 20.95 -1.35 3.75
CA PHE A 67 21.15 -0.86 5.12
C PHE A 67 19.84 -0.84 5.91
N ILE A 68 18.76 -0.33 5.30
CA ILE A 68 17.45 -0.28 5.94
C ILE A 68 16.94 -1.68 6.26
N MET A 69 17.02 -2.62 5.31
CA MET A 69 16.60 -4.00 5.55
C MET A 69 17.41 -4.68 6.64
N ALA A 70 18.71 -4.37 6.77
CA ALA A 70 19.54 -4.89 7.85
C ALA A 70 19.13 -4.34 9.22
N ILE A 71 18.83 -3.05 9.33
CA ILE A 71 18.32 -2.45 10.58
C ILE A 71 16.97 -3.05 10.96
N LEU A 72 16.02 -3.11 10.03
CA LEU A 72 14.68 -3.63 10.30
C LEU A 72 14.69 -5.09 10.76
N ALA A 73 15.64 -5.89 10.28
CA ALA A 73 15.78 -7.28 10.69
C ALA A 73 16.05 -7.45 12.19
N GLU A 74 16.74 -6.49 12.80
CA GLU A 74 17.18 -6.55 14.19
C GLU A 74 16.37 -5.62 15.13
N ALA A 75 15.50 -4.77 14.58
CA ALA A 75 14.83 -3.72 15.34
C ALA A 75 13.70 -4.23 16.27
N TRP A 76 13.26 -5.47 16.17
CA TRP A 76 12.11 -6.01 16.92
C TRP A 76 12.19 -5.83 18.43
N LEU A 77 13.37 -6.04 19.02
CA LEU A 77 13.59 -5.86 20.47
C LEU A 77 13.48 -4.38 20.87
N PHE A 78 14.00 -3.48 20.02
CA PHE A 78 13.87 -2.03 20.25
C PHE A 78 12.39 -1.61 20.19
N HIS A 79 11.62 -2.11 19.23
CA HIS A 79 10.18 -1.85 19.14
C HIS A 79 9.46 -2.31 20.41
N LEU A 80 9.75 -3.53 20.87
CA LEU A 80 9.15 -4.09 22.08
C LEU A 80 9.44 -3.21 23.32
N ILE A 81 10.71 -2.86 23.54
CA ILE A 81 11.13 -2.06 24.71
C ILE A 81 10.53 -0.66 24.65
N PHE A 82 10.55 -0.02 23.48
CA PHE A 82 10.02 1.34 23.32
C PHE A 82 8.52 1.40 23.58
N ILE A 83 7.76 0.47 22.99
CA ILE A 83 6.29 0.47 23.10
C ILE A 83 5.87 0.12 24.54
N LEU A 84 6.38 -0.97 25.11
CA LEU A 84 6.00 -1.37 26.48
C LEU A 84 6.53 -0.39 27.51
N GLY A 85 7.76 0.09 27.37
CA GLY A 85 8.36 1.10 28.25
C GLY A 85 7.63 2.44 28.19
N GLY A 86 7.32 2.91 26.98
CA GLY A 86 6.54 4.14 26.77
C GLY A 86 5.13 4.04 27.35
N THR A 87 4.44 2.90 27.14
CA THR A 87 3.14 2.63 27.73
C THR A 87 3.21 2.67 29.27
N PHE A 88 4.20 1.97 29.85
CA PHE A 88 4.40 1.95 31.29
C PHE A 88 4.66 3.35 31.84
N LEU A 89 5.57 4.11 31.22
CA LEU A 89 5.90 5.47 31.65
C LEU A 89 4.68 6.41 31.58
N LEU A 90 3.88 6.33 30.52
CA LEU A 90 2.67 7.14 30.42
C LEU A 90 1.65 6.77 31.48
N THR A 91 1.36 5.48 31.64
CA THR A 91 0.29 5.00 32.54
C THR A 91 0.61 5.27 34.02
N PHE A 92 1.87 5.16 34.41
CA PHE A 92 2.24 5.20 35.82
C PHE A 92 2.95 6.49 36.30
N TYR A 93 3.50 7.29 35.35
CA TYR A 93 4.35 8.43 35.75
C TYR A 93 4.01 9.76 35.05
N ALA A 94 3.54 9.76 33.81
CA ALA A 94 3.39 11.01 33.06
C ALA A 94 2.04 11.70 33.31
N TRP A 95 1.01 10.95 33.65
CA TRP A 95 -0.31 11.48 33.87
C TRP A 95 -0.66 11.34 35.35
N ASP A 96 -0.77 12.46 36.04
CA ASP A 96 -1.33 12.54 37.39
C ASP A 96 -2.84 12.38 37.41
N PHE A 97 -3.31 11.42 36.57
CA PHE A 97 -4.70 11.00 36.58
C PHE A 97 -4.86 9.97 37.66
N SER A 98 -5.74 10.24 38.63
CA SER A 98 -6.18 9.29 39.63
C SER A 98 -6.90 8.11 38.98
N TYR A 99 -6.13 7.14 38.45
CA TYR A 99 -6.70 5.86 38.06
C TYR A 99 -7.12 5.13 39.33
N THR A 100 -8.42 4.86 39.47
CA THR A 100 -8.95 4.13 40.63
C THR A 100 -8.93 2.64 40.36
N ASP A 101 -8.49 1.87 41.36
CA ASP A 101 -8.32 0.42 41.26
C ASP A 101 -9.65 -0.37 41.31
N THR A 102 -10.77 0.26 41.67
CA THR A 102 -11.90 -0.51 42.21
C THR A 102 -13.31 -0.15 41.75
N LYS A 103 -13.54 0.81 40.90
CA LYS A 103 -14.91 1.19 40.55
C LYS A 103 -15.28 0.87 39.11
N LEU A 104 -16.39 0.18 38.95
CA LEU A 104 -17.15 0.09 37.70
C LEU A 104 -17.37 1.52 37.17
N TRP A 105 -17.18 1.70 35.88
CA TRP A 105 -17.37 2.98 35.21
C TRP A 105 -18.72 3.59 35.56
N ASN A 106 -18.70 4.83 35.95
CA ASN A 106 -19.88 5.65 35.99
C ASN A 106 -20.39 5.84 34.54
N THR A 107 -21.68 5.73 34.31
CA THR A 107 -22.32 5.91 33.00
C THR A 107 -21.94 7.22 32.33
N SER A 108 -21.65 8.28 33.09
CA SER A 108 -21.14 9.57 32.59
C SER A 108 -19.76 9.48 31.88
N CYS A 109 -19.01 8.39 32.06
CA CYS A 109 -17.71 8.17 31.47
C CYS A 109 -17.71 7.25 30.24
N TYR A 110 -18.83 6.67 29.86
CA TYR A 110 -18.92 5.71 28.72
C TYR A 110 -18.47 6.28 27.38
N TRP A 111 -18.56 7.59 27.19
CA TRP A 111 -18.05 8.24 26.00
C TRP A 111 -16.52 8.07 25.82
N LYS A 112 -15.76 7.89 26.92
CA LYS A 112 -14.32 7.60 26.91
C LYS A 112 -14.02 6.25 26.22
N LEU A 113 -14.99 5.32 26.12
CA LEU A 113 -14.82 4.06 25.35
C LEU A 113 -14.40 4.29 23.90
N GLY A 114 -14.77 5.42 23.33
CA GLY A 114 -14.31 5.82 22.02
C GLY A 114 -12.78 5.84 21.90
N TRP A 115 -12.04 6.11 22.99
CA TRP A 115 -10.59 6.09 23.00
C TRP A 115 -9.97 4.70 22.85
N LEU A 116 -10.75 3.62 23.05
CA LEU A 116 -10.30 2.25 22.80
C LEU A 116 -10.52 1.77 21.35
N PHE A 117 -11.22 2.53 20.52
CA PHE A 117 -11.47 2.11 19.14
C PHE A 117 -10.21 1.88 18.30
N PRO A 118 -9.08 2.60 18.49
CA PRO A 118 -7.84 2.28 17.82
C PRO A 118 -7.14 1.01 18.34
N PHE A 119 -7.52 0.48 19.50
CA PHE A 119 -6.83 -0.64 20.15
C PHE A 119 -6.67 -1.89 19.26
N PRO A 120 -7.70 -2.37 18.54
CA PRO A 120 -7.52 -3.53 17.67
C PRO A 120 -6.49 -3.29 16.56
N TYR A 121 -6.50 -2.10 15.96
CA TYR A 121 -5.51 -1.71 14.96
C TYR A 121 -4.09 -1.65 15.55
N THR A 122 -3.92 -0.95 16.66
CA THR A 122 -2.61 -0.78 17.29
C THR A 122 -2.05 -2.09 17.84
N LEU A 123 -2.91 -2.99 18.32
CA LEU A 123 -2.51 -4.33 18.73
C LEU A 123 -1.96 -5.16 17.56
N ILE A 124 -2.61 -5.09 16.41
CA ILE A 124 -2.13 -5.75 15.18
C ILE A 124 -0.79 -5.16 14.74
N CYS A 125 -0.66 -3.82 14.75
CA CYS A 125 0.59 -3.15 14.42
C CYS A 125 1.72 -3.51 15.40
N PHE A 126 1.44 -3.56 16.69
CA PHE A 126 2.40 -4.00 17.70
C PHE A 126 2.95 -5.40 17.40
N PHE A 127 2.09 -6.38 17.16
CA PHE A 127 2.55 -7.71 16.79
C PHE A 127 3.38 -7.73 15.51
N GLY A 128 3.02 -6.93 14.52
CA GLY A 128 3.80 -6.80 13.29
C GLY A 128 5.20 -6.21 13.53
N LEU A 129 5.34 -5.28 14.48
CA LEU A 129 6.62 -4.65 14.81
C LEU A 129 7.53 -5.55 15.66
N VAL A 130 6.97 -6.28 16.63
CA VAL A 130 7.76 -7.10 17.57
C VAL A 130 8.10 -8.48 17.02
N LEU A 131 7.44 -8.92 15.97
CA LEU A 131 7.83 -10.13 15.27
C LEU A 131 9.03 -9.84 14.35
N PRO A 132 10.06 -10.73 14.31
CA PRO A 132 11.27 -10.48 13.54
C PRO A 132 10.98 -10.18 12.07
N PHE A 133 11.56 -9.11 11.57
CA PHE A 133 11.49 -8.73 10.16
C PHE A 133 12.45 -9.62 9.38
N ARG A 134 11.96 -10.82 9.00
CA ARG A 134 12.80 -11.87 8.41
C ARG A 134 13.42 -11.42 7.08
N THR A 135 14.71 -11.69 6.97
CA THR A 135 15.46 -11.53 5.72
C THR A 135 15.34 -12.77 4.83
N PRO A 136 15.63 -12.69 3.53
CA PRO A 136 15.61 -13.83 2.62
C PRO A 136 16.37 -15.05 3.11
N LYS A 137 17.50 -14.86 3.80
CA LYS A 137 18.32 -15.97 4.35
C LYS A 137 17.56 -16.88 5.33
N PHE A 138 16.50 -16.35 5.96
CA PHE A 138 15.67 -17.14 6.89
C PHE A 138 14.39 -17.66 6.24
N LEU A 139 14.00 -17.09 5.10
CA LEU A 139 12.75 -17.43 4.40
C LEU A 139 12.96 -18.44 3.29
N TYR A 140 14.14 -18.47 2.68
CA TYR A 140 14.39 -19.23 1.48
C TYR A 140 15.39 -20.35 1.73
N ASP A 141 15.06 -21.52 1.25
CA ASP A 141 16.00 -22.63 1.11
C ASP A 141 16.86 -22.36 -0.15
N THR A 142 18.05 -21.78 0.08
CA THR A 142 19.00 -21.45 -1.00
C THR A 142 19.69 -22.66 -1.58
N ASP A 143 19.56 -23.85 -0.96
CA ASP A 143 20.10 -25.11 -1.48
C ASP A 143 19.18 -25.69 -2.56
N MET A 144 17.95 -25.21 -2.63
CA MET A 144 17.02 -25.57 -3.70
C MET A 144 17.43 -24.95 -5.05
N PRO A 145 17.22 -25.66 -6.17
CA PRO A 145 17.44 -25.08 -7.50
C PRO A 145 16.55 -23.87 -7.71
N LYS A 146 17.09 -22.83 -8.32
CA LYS A 146 16.33 -21.60 -8.64
C LYS A 146 15.11 -21.92 -9.47
N ARG A 147 13.95 -21.28 -9.15
CA ARG A 147 12.77 -21.30 -10.02
C ARG A 147 13.14 -20.70 -11.38
N ARG A 148 12.67 -21.31 -12.46
CA ARG A 148 12.81 -20.76 -13.79
C ARG A 148 12.05 -19.43 -13.88
N VAL A 149 12.71 -18.42 -14.44
CA VAL A 149 12.13 -17.10 -14.74
C VAL A 149 12.53 -16.72 -16.15
N ASP A 150 11.55 -16.58 -17.02
CA ASP A 150 11.80 -16.16 -18.41
C ASP A 150 11.83 -14.64 -18.49
N ASN A 151 10.86 -13.94 -17.87
CA ASN A 151 10.86 -12.50 -17.80
C ASN A 151 10.37 -11.99 -16.44
N LEU A 152 10.99 -10.90 -15.97
CA LEU A 152 10.52 -10.03 -14.91
C LEU A 152 10.23 -8.66 -15.51
N TYR A 153 8.97 -8.33 -15.69
CA TYR A 153 8.53 -7.04 -16.21
C TYR A 153 8.42 -6.04 -15.07
N ILE A 154 9.27 -5.01 -15.08
CA ILE A 154 9.14 -3.83 -14.22
C ILE A 154 8.20 -2.88 -14.97
N LEU A 155 6.94 -2.85 -14.56
CA LEU A 155 5.85 -2.20 -15.28
C LEU A 155 5.42 -0.92 -14.58
N THR A 156 5.81 0.24 -15.13
CA THR A 156 5.31 1.54 -14.68
C THR A 156 4.00 1.86 -15.37
N VAL A 157 2.92 2.03 -14.59
CA VAL A 157 1.57 2.27 -15.12
C VAL A 157 1.17 3.71 -14.91
N THR A 158 0.72 4.37 -15.99
CA THR A 158 0.31 5.77 -15.95
C THR A 158 -1.00 5.97 -16.72
N LYS A 159 -1.73 7.02 -16.36
CA LYS A 159 -2.78 7.56 -17.22
C LYS A 159 -2.19 8.33 -18.39
N GLY A 160 -0.99 8.89 -18.24
CA GLY A 160 -0.30 9.69 -19.23
C GLY A 160 -0.28 11.19 -18.98
N ASP A 161 -1.04 11.69 -17.99
CA ASP A 161 -1.16 13.12 -17.70
C ASP A 161 0.11 13.69 -17.02
N ASN A 162 0.80 12.88 -16.20
CA ASN A 162 1.99 13.28 -15.44
C ASN A 162 3.29 12.86 -16.15
N ARG A 163 3.57 13.51 -17.28
CA ARG A 163 4.71 13.15 -18.14
C ARG A 163 6.06 13.23 -17.43
N GLU A 164 6.25 14.24 -16.59
CA GLU A 164 7.50 14.42 -15.86
C GLU A 164 7.77 13.26 -14.89
N ALA A 165 6.76 12.78 -14.17
CA ALA A 165 6.91 11.63 -13.27
C ALA A 165 7.27 10.36 -14.05
N VAL A 166 6.63 10.13 -15.20
CA VAL A 166 6.92 8.98 -16.07
C VAL A 166 8.37 9.01 -16.57
N TYR A 167 8.86 10.16 -17.03
CA TYR A 167 10.26 10.28 -17.48
C TYR A 167 11.25 10.14 -16.32
N ARG A 168 10.94 10.67 -15.13
CA ARG A 168 11.78 10.45 -13.93
C ARG A 168 11.85 8.97 -13.57
N ALA A 169 10.72 8.28 -13.54
CA ALA A 169 10.65 6.84 -13.26
C ALA A 169 11.40 6.03 -14.32
N TRP A 170 11.18 6.31 -15.60
CA TRP A 170 11.91 5.65 -16.70
C TRP A 170 13.42 5.81 -16.59
N ASN A 171 13.90 7.04 -16.39
CA ASN A 171 15.33 7.30 -16.25
C ASN A 171 15.94 6.61 -15.03
N ALA A 172 15.16 6.46 -13.96
CA ALA A 172 15.56 5.69 -12.80
C ALA A 172 15.58 4.17 -13.04
N HIS A 173 14.78 3.67 -13.99
CA HIS A 173 14.60 2.22 -14.20
C HIS A 173 15.32 1.65 -15.42
N LYS A 174 15.54 2.43 -16.50
CA LYS A 174 16.06 1.94 -17.78
C LYS A 174 17.36 1.11 -17.69
N HIS A 175 18.20 1.38 -16.68
CA HIS A 175 19.44 0.64 -16.47
C HIS A 175 19.24 -0.73 -15.80
N LEU A 176 18.07 -0.98 -15.17
CA LEU A 176 17.80 -2.21 -14.40
C LEU A 176 17.79 -3.46 -15.30
N GLU A 177 17.53 -3.30 -16.61
CA GLU A 177 17.62 -4.39 -17.57
C GLU A 177 19.03 -5.01 -17.65
N ARG A 178 20.06 -4.26 -17.23
CA ARG A 178 21.45 -4.75 -17.18
C ARG A 178 21.73 -5.63 -15.95
N LEU A 179 20.85 -5.64 -14.94
CA LEU A 179 21.08 -6.41 -13.72
C LEU A 179 20.93 -7.92 -13.94
N HIS A 180 20.00 -8.32 -14.80
CA HIS A 180 19.78 -9.72 -15.12
C HIS A 180 19.09 -9.86 -16.50
N PRO A 181 19.43 -10.89 -17.30
CA PRO A 181 18.87 -11.08 -18.64
C PRO A 181 17.34 -11.22 -18.72
N CYS A 182 16.68 -11.61 -17.64
CA CYS A 182 15.21 -11.72 -17.59
C CYS A 182 14.50 -10.38 -17.29
N VAL A 183 15.21 -9.32 -16.88
CA VAL A 183 14.57 -8.05 -16.52
C VAL A 183 14.17 -7.27 -17.76
N ARG A 184 12.93 -6.78 -17.78
CA ARG A 184 12.37 -5.92 -18.82
C ARG A 184 11.70 -4.71 -18.18
N VAL A 185 11.98 -3.51 -18.69
CA VAL A 185 11.40 -2.27 -18.17
C VAL A 185 10.40 -1.75 -19.19
N HIS A 186 9.13 -1.67 -18.76
CA HIS A 186 8.03 -1.24 -19.62
C HIS A 186 7.27 -0.09 -18.96
N VAL A 187 6.72 0.80 -19.80
CA VAL A 187 5.75 1.82 -19.41
C VAL A 187 4.43 1.47 -20.07
N LEU A 188 3.34 1.52 -19.31
CA LEU A 188 1.98 1.27 -19.79
C LEU A 188 1.14 2.52 -19.59
N THR A 189 0.52 3.00 -20.67
CA THR A 189 -0.40 4.15 -20.60
C THR A 189 -1.81 3.79 -21.01
N ASP A 190 -2.79 4.34 -20.30
CA ASP A 190 -4.22 4.18 -20.63
C ASP A 190 -4.67 5.11 -21.75
N GLU A 191 -4.00 6.25 -21.92
CA GLU A 191 -4.28 7.21 -22.99
C GLU A 191 -3.15 7.27 -24.02
N PRO A 192 -3.46 7.59 -25.29
CA PRO A 192 -2.46 7.59 -26.35
C PRO A 192 -1.57 8.84 -26.29
N TYR A 193 -0.82 8.98 -25.20
CA TYR A 193 0.26 9.94 -25.16
C TYR A 193 1.50 9.36 -25.80
N PHE A 194 2.15 10.15 -26.61
CA PHE A 194 3.41 9.78 -27.21
C PHE A 194 4.55 10.10 -26.24
N PHE A 195 5.25 9.08 -25.82
CA PHE A 195 6.48 9.18 -25.03
C PHE A 195 7.66 8.81 -25.92
N GLU A 196 8.56 9.77 -26.15
CA GLU A 196 9.77 9.55 -26.93
C GLU A 196 10.79 8.74 -26.14
N ASN A 197 11.50 7.83 -26.81
CA ASN A 197 12.61 7.04 -26.24
C ASN A 197 12.26 6.17 -25.01
N LEU A 198 11.00 5.80 -24.86
CA LEU A 198 10.55 4.86 -23.86
C LEU A 198 10.05 3.56 -24.50
N ASN A 199 10.20 2.44 -23.77
CA ASN A 199 9.53 1.20 -24.12
C ASN A 199 8.09 1.27 -23.61
N CYS A 200 7.22 1.96 -24.36
CA CYS A 200 5.87 2.31 -23.96
C CYS A 200 4.82 1.50 -24.70
N TYR A 201 3.93 0.89 -23.93
CA TYR A 201 2.73 0.20 -24.40
C TYR A 201 1.53 1.09 -24.17
N THR A 202 0.76 1.36 -25.22
CA THR A 202 -0.41 2.23 -25.15
C THR A 202 -1.68 1.43 -25.34
N CYS A 203 -2.58 1.46 -24.36
CA CYS A 203 -3.88 0.80 -24.45
C CYS A 203 -4.73 1.46 -25.55
N PRO A 204 -5.17 0.69 -26.56
CA PRO A 204 -6.00 1.25 -27.64
C PRO A 204 -7.32 1.81 -27.11
N LYS A 205 -7.75 2.95 -27.65
CA LYS A 205 -9.07 3.53 -27.30
C LYS A 205 -10.25 2.62 -27.65
N SER A 206 -10.06 1.72 -28.61
CA SER A 206 -11.07 0.72 -29.02
C SER A 206 -11.19 -0.45 -28.03
N PHE A 207 -10.17 -0.71 -27.21
CA PHE A 207 -10.23 -1.76 -26.20
C PHE A 207 -11.26 -1.40 -25.12
N ARG A 208 -12.17 -2.32 -24.84
CA ARG A 208 -13.20 -2.17 -23.82
C ARG A 208 -13.13 -3.32 -22.84
N THR A 209 -13.34 -3.01 -21.60
CA THR A 209 -13.53 -3.93 -20.48
C THR A 209 -14.98 -3.88 -20.03
N ALA A 210 -15.47 -4.92 -19.38
CA ALA A 210 -16.84 -4.96 -18.88
C ALA A 210 -17.03 -4.04 -17.67
N ASN A 211 -16.03 -4.02 -16.76
CA ASN A 211 -16.14 -3.38 -15.46
C ASN A 211 -15.07 -2.31 -15.23
N SER A 212 -13.87 -2.51 -15.74
CA SER A 212 -12.70 -1.70 -15.39
C SER A 212 -12.52 -0.48 -16.27
N LYS A 213 -11.91 0.56 -15.71
CA LYS A 213 -11.57 1.82 -16.38
C LYS A 213 -10.13 2.20 -16.06
N TYR A 214 -9.59 3.15 -16.82
CA TYR A 214 -8.28 3.78 -16.58
C TYR A 214 -7.15 2.75 -16.37
N LYS A 215 -6.41 2.85 -15.26
CA LYS A 215 -5.28 1.98 -14.93
C LYS A 215 -5.63 0.48 -15.05
N ALA A 216 -6.75 0.05 -14.48
CA ALA A 216 -7.17 -1.35 -14.53
C ALA A 216 -7.52 -1.82 -15.96
N ARG A 217 -8.12 -0.94 -16.79
CA ARG A 217 -8.36 -1.23 -18.20
C ARG A 217 -7.05 -1.41 -18.99
N ALA A 218 -6.08 -0.55 -18.73
CA ALA A 218 -4.77 -0.64 -19.38
C ALA A 218 -4.03 -1.93 -18.96
N LEU A 219 -4.07 -2.27 -17.65
CA LEU A 219 -3.49 -3.50 -17.13
C LEU A 219 -4.14 -4.74 -17.76
N GLU A 220 -5.47 -4.77 -17.92
CA GLU A 220 -6.18 -5.87 -18.56
C GLU A 220 -5.78 -6.03 -20.02
N TRP A 221 -5.68 -4.90 -20.77
CA TRP A 221 -5.21 -4.94 -22.14
C TRP A 221 -3.77 -5.45 -22.25
N TYR A 222 -2.89 -4.97 -21.37
CA TYR A 222 -1.48 -5.37 -21.35
C TYR A 222 -1.33 -6.86 -21.05
N ARG A 223 -2.07 -7.38 -20.06
CA ARG A 223 -2.12 -8.80 -19.74
C ARG A 223 -2.52 -9.65 -20.95
N GLN A 224 -3.59 -9.26 -21.66
CA GLN A 224 -4.07 -9.97 -22.84
C GLN A 224 -3.07 -9.90 -24.01
N THR A 225 -2.34 -8.79 -24.13
CA THR A 225 -1.34 -8.57 -25.18
C THR A 225 -0.08 -9.39 -24.91
N MET A 226 0.42 -9.38 -23.70
CA MET A 226 1.68 -10.06 -23.31
C MET A 226 1.51 -11.58 -23.21
N ARG A 227 0.33 -12.08 -22.88
CA ARG A 227 0.04 -13.52 -22.73
C ARG A 227 1.03 -14.21 -21.80
N PHE A 228 1.12 -13.71 -20.58
CA PHE A 228 2.07 -14.19 -19.58
C PHE A 228 2.01 -15.71 -19.39
N THR A 229 3.17 -16.31 -19.15
CA THR A 229 3.33 -17.71 -18.78
C THR A 229 3.55 -17.83 -17.25
N GLU A 230 3.56 -19.04 -16.74
CA GLU A 230 3.90 -19.34 -15.34
C GLU A 230 5.36 -18.98 -14.97
N HIS A 231 6.21 -18.74 -15.97
CA HIS A 231 7.60 -18.35 -15.80
C HIS A 231 7.83 -16.82 -15.92
N ASP A 232 6.78 -16.09 -16.23
CA ASP A 232 6.80 -14.63 -16.28
C ASP A 232 6.34 -14.02 -14.96
N TRP A 233 6.91 -12.88 -14.62
CA TRP A 233 6.56 -12.12 -13.44
C TRP A 233 6.38 -10.65 -13.79
N VAL A 234 5.44 -9.99 -13.13
CA VAL A 234 5.16 -8.56 -13.32
C VAL A 234 5.30 -7.85 -11.99
N LEU A 235 6.13 -6.83 -11.95
CA LEU A 235 6.27 -5.90 -10.84
C LEU A 235 5.56 -4.61 -11.21
N HIS A 236 4.37 -4.41 -10.65
CA HIS A 236 3.57 -3.21 -10.89
C HIS A 236 4.09 -2.03 -10.08
N LEU A 237 4.28 -0.90 -10.74
CA LEU A 237 4.72 0.37 -10.16
C LEU A 237 3.79 1.49 -10.61
N ASP A 238 3.52 2.44 -9.72
CA ASP A 238 2.84 3.68 -10.08
C ASP A 238 3.81 4.64 -10.79
N GLU A 239 3.30 5.65 -11.48
CA GLU A 239 4.09 6.53 -12.35
C GLU A 239 5.17 7.35 -11.64
N GLU A 240 5.04 7.54 -10.34
CA GLU A 240 6.02 8.24 -9.49
C GLU A 240 6.92 7.30 -8.69
N SER A 241 6.70 6.00 -8.76
CA SER A 241 7.45 5.01 -7.97
C SER A 241 8.83 4.77 -8.56
N VAL A 242 9.82 4.68 -7.69
CA VAL A 242 11.21 4.37 -8.04
C VAL A 242 11.70 3.17 -7.24
N ILE A 243 12.29 2.21 -7.93
CA ILE A 243 12.91 1.02 -7.33
C ILE A 243 14.42 1.04 -7.60
N ASP A 244 15.23 0.65 -6.60
CA ASP A 244 16.67 0.55 -6.74
C ASP A 244 17.16 -0.85 -7.12
N ASP A 245 18.44 -0.93 -7.49
CA ASP A 245 19.11 -2.17 -7.92
C ASP A 245 19.02 -3.27 -6.86
N GLU A 246 19.20 -2.90 -5.59
CA GLU A 246 19.15 -3.86 -4.49
C GLU A 246 17.75 -4.45 -4.33
N SER A 247 16.71 -3.62 -4.44
CA SER A 247 15.32 -4.08 -4.38
C SER A 247 14.98 -5.01 -5.54
N VAL A 248 15.46 -4.74 -6.76
CA VAL A 248 15.26 -5.66 -7.91
C VAL A 248 15.95 -6.99 -7.68
N LYS A 249 17.18 -7.00 -7.12
CA LYS A 249 17.86 -8.25 -6.74
C LYS A 249 17.04 -9.04 -5.72
N ARG A 250 16.45 -8.37 -4.72
CA ARG A 250 15.59 -8.99 -3.72
C ARG A 250 14.28 -9.53 -4.31
N VAL A 251 13.72 -8.83 -5.30
CA VAL A 251 12.58 -9.34 -6.09
C VAL A 251 12.95 -10.65 -6.78
N LEU A 252 14.11 -10.70 -7.44
CA LEU A 252 14.59 -11.92 -8.10
C LEU A 252 14.84 -13.05 -7.09
N GLU A 253 15.44 -12.77 -5.92
CA GLU A 253 15.63 -13.75 -4.84
C GLU A 253 14.28 -14.30 -4.36
N PHE A 254 13.27 -13.44 -4.16
CA PHE A 254 11.92 -13.88 -3.84
C PHE A 254 11.37 -14.82 -4.91
N ILE A 255 11.44 -14.46 -6.17
CA ILE A 255 10.97 -15.30 -7.27
C ILE A 255 11.70 -16.65 -7.31
N TRP A 256 13.00 -16.65 -7.12
CA TRP A 256 13.81 -17.88 -7.23
C TRP A 256 13.56 -18.85 -6.08
N TYR A 257 13.38 -18.38 -4.87
CA TYR A 257 13.45 -19.22 -3.67
C TYR A 257 12.15 -19.31 -2.87
N GLU A 258 11.25 -18.32 -2.96
CA GLU A 258 9.95 -18.42 -2.31
C GLU A 258 8.99 -19.30 -3.12
N ARG A 259 8.78 -20.54 -2.67
CA ARG A 259 8.05 -21.57 -3.42
C ARG A 259 6.54 -21.54 -3.21
N GLU A 260 6.10 -21.13 -2.06
CA GLU A 260 4.68 -21.15 -1.70
C GLU A 260 3.90 -19.93 -2.19
N CYS A 261 4.60 -18.82 -2.40
CA CYS A 261 3.96 -17.57 -2.80
C CYS A 261 4.08 -17.35 -4.31
N THR A 262 2.99 -16.93 -4.91
CA THR A 262 2.91 -16.61 -6.33
C THR A 262 2.69 -15.13 -6.59
N TRP A 263 2.53 -14.35 -5.55
CA TRP A 263 2.51 -12.90 -5.57
C TRP A 263 3.01 -12.34 -4.24
N GLY A 264 3.33 -11.07 -4.20
CA GLY A 264 3.86 -10.47 -2.98
C GLY A 264 3.99 -8.96 -3.06
N GLN A 265 4.36 -8.38 -1.92
CA GLN A 265 4.51 -6.94 -1.76
C GLN A 265 5.70 -6.61 -0.87
N GLY A 266 6.41 -5.52 -1.24
CA GLY A 266 7.52 -4.98 -0.46
C GLY A 266 7.09 -3.81 0.42
N VAL A 267 8.07 -2.98 0.81
CA VAL A 267 7.85 -1.76 1.59
C VAL A 267 7.77 -0.56 0.65
N ILE A 268 6.82 0.33 0.89
CA ILE A 268 6.69 1.60 0.18
C ILE A 268 7.11 2.73 1.10
N MET A 269 8.09 3.53 0.68
CA MET A 269 8.50 4.76 1.38
C MET A 269 8.04 5.98 0.59
N TYR A 270 7.61 7.02 1.30
CA TYR A 270 7.12 8.26 0.69
C TYR A 270 8.18 9.36 0.78
N ASN A 271 9.41 9.03 0.40
CA ASN A 271 10.55 9.91 0.51
C ASN A 271 11.22 10.22 -0.85
N GLN A 272 10.52 9.97 -1.96
CA GLN A 272 11.01 10.31 -3.29
C GLN A 272 10.72 11.78 -3.59
N TYR A 273 11.44 12.38 -4.50
CA TYR A 273 11.28 13.74 -5.02
C TYR A 273 10.56 14.72 -4.06
N ARG A 274 11.06 15.93 -3.85
CA ARG A 274 10.47 16.91 -2.93
C ARG A 274 10.15 16.41 -1.51
N TYR A 275 10.84 15.39 -1.01
CA TYR A 275 10.73 14.91 0.37
C TYR A 275 10.94 16.09 1.35
N TRP A 276 10.07 16.21 2.34
CA TRP A 276 9.96 17.35 3.28
C TRP A 276 9.62 18.72 2.64
N SER A 277 9.29 18.81 1.38
CA SER A 277 8.81 20.08 0.82
C SER A 277 7.44 20.49 1.38
N ASN A 278 6.63 19.52 1.76
CA ASN A 278 5.39 19.72 2.51
C ASN A 278 5.40 18.84 3.76
N TRP A 279 5.68 19.45 4.91
CA TRP A 279 5.85 18.75 6.18
C TRP A 279 4.60 17.99 6.62
N ILE A 280 3.41 18.56 6.40
CA ILE A 280 2.14 17.95 6.81
C ILE A 280 1.91 16.65 6.03
N PHE A 281 2.06 16.65 4.71
CA PHE A 281 1.81 15.45 3.90
C PHE A 281 2.94 14.43 4.02
N THR A 282 4.18 14.87 4.23
CA THR A 282 5.28 13.95 4.57
C THR A 282 4.98 13.19 5.86
N VAL A 283 4.53 13.89 6.90
CA VAL A 283 4.14 13.23 8.15
C VAL A 283 2.87 12.40 7.97
N ALA A 284 1.89 12.87 7.21
CA ALA A 284 0.66 12.11 6.94
C ALA A 284 0.92 10.76 6.22
N ASP A 285 1.94 10.69 5.35
CA ASP A 285 2.32 9.43 4.71
C ASP A 285 3.30 8.59 5.55
N ALA A 286 3.91 9.14 6.59
CA ALA A 286 4.81 8.39 7.46
C ALA A 286 4.11 7.22 8.17
N ILE A 287 2.83 7.36 8.54
CA ILE A 287 2.06 6.26 9.14
C ILE A 287 1.91 5.08 8.17
N ARG A 288 1.86 5.33 6.86
CA ARG A 288 1.78 4.27 5.85
C ARG A 288 3.07 3.44 5.80
N VAL A 289 4.22 4.09 5.96
CA VAL A 289 5.49 3.37 6.13
C VAL A 289 5.46 2.55 7.42
N GLY A 290 4.99 3.14 8.52
CA GLY A 290 4.76 2.40 9.78
C GLY A 290 3.82 1.21 9.60
N ASP A 291 2.77 1.34 8.80
CA ASP A 291 1.87 0.25 8.42
C ASP A 291 2.58 -0.87 7.65
N ASP A 292 3.42 -0.53 6.68
CA ASP A 292 4.19 -1.50 5.90
C ASP A 292 5.20 -2.27 6.77
N LEU A 293 5.78 -1.59 7.76
CA LEU A 293 6.71 -2.19 8.71
C LEU A 293 6.02 -3.00 9.82
N SER A 294 4.71 -2.83 10.00
CA SER A 294 3.93 -3.46 11.06
C SER A 294 2.86 -4.43 10.53
N ARG A 295 1.61 -3.99 10.37
CA ARG A 295 0.49 -4.87 9.99
C ARG A 295 0.67 -5.53 8.62
N PHE A 296 1.27 -4.85 7.63
CA PHE A 296 1.57 -5.46 6.34
C PHE A 296 2.75 -6.44 6.43
N HIS A 297 3.75 -6.16 7.27
CA HIS A 297 4.77 -7.15 7.60
C HIS A 297 4.15 -8.42 8.19
N LEU A 298 3.24 -8.27 9.17
CA LEU A 298 2.50 -9.38 9.78
C LEU A 298 1.69 -10.15 8.72
N GLN A 299 0.98 -9.43 7.85
CA GLN A 299 0.15 -9.99 6.79
C GLN A 299 0.96 -10.86 5.81
N TYR A 300 2.01 -10.30 5.22
CA TYR A 300 2.75 -10.95 4.14
C TYR A 300 3.78 -11.98 4.63
N THR A 301 4.31 -11.83 5.84
CA THR A 301 5.31 -12.76 6.37
C THR A 301 4.68 -13.94 7.09
N TYR A 302 3.65 -13.70 7.90
CA TYR A 302 3.11 -14.70 8.81
C TYR A 302 1.75 -15.25 8.38
N PHE A 303 0.82 -14.39 7.97
CA PHE A 303 -0.51 -14.84 7.54
C PHE A 303 -0.56 -15.29 6.07
N ARG A 304 0.30 -14.73 5.23
CA ARG A 304 0.37 -15.00 3.78
C ARG A 304 -0.97 -14.85 3.05
N ARG A 305 -1.76 -13.86 3.50
CA ARG A 305 -3.08 -13.55 2.95
C ARG A 305 -3.41 -12.06 3.09
N PRO A 306 -4.13 -11.44 2.15
CA PRO A 306 -4.42 -10.00 2.14
C PRO A 306 -5.55 -9.64 3.11
N ILE A 307 -5.24 -9.54 4.40
CA ILE A 307 -6.23 -9.25 5.46
C ILE A 307 -6.46 -7.74 5.57
N PHE A 308 -5.37 -6.97 5.54
CA PHE A 308 -5.39 -5.54 5.89
C PHE A 308 -5.35 -4.62 4.68
N GLY A 309 -5.13 -5.14 3.48
CA GLY A 309 -5.04 -4.39 2.24
C GLY A 309 -3.97 -4.92 1.29
N ALA A 310 -3.88 -4.26 0.15
CA ALA A 310 -2.79 -4.38 -0.80
C ALA A 310 -2.56 -3.02 -1.46
N HIS A 311 -1.31 -2.76 -1.87
CA HIS A 311 -0.96 -1.54 -2.61
C HIS A 311 -0.87 -1.85 -4.09
N GLY A 312 -1.26 -0.89 -4.94
CA GLY A 312 -1.16 -1.02 -6.39
C GLY A 312 0.25 -0.82 -6.92
N SER A 313 1.13 -0.27 -6.09
CA SER A 313 2.55 -0.16 -6.36
C SER A 313 3.33 -1.18 -5.53
N PHE A 314 4.49 -1.60 -6.03
CA PHE A 314 5.27 -2.72 -5.50
C PHE A 314 4.45 -4.02 -5.38
N LEU A 315 3.51 -4.24 -6.26
CA LEU A 315 2.78 -5.48 -6.36
C LEU A 315 3.51 -6.40 -7.35
N LEU A 316 4.12 -7.46 -6.84
CA LEU A 316 4.78 -8.49 -7.63
C LEU A 316 3.83 -9.66 -7.85
N THR A 317 3.56 -10.03 -9.09
CA THR A 317 2.63 -11.09 -9.45
C THR A 317 3.24 -12.06 -10.45
N ASN A 318 2.94 -13.34 -10.30
CA ASN A 318 3.28 -14.35 -11.30
C ASN A 318 2.29 -14.31 -12.47
N GLY A 319 2.73 -14.61 -13.67
CA GLY A 319 1.88 -14.60 -14.87
C GLY A 319 0.66 -15.51 -14.80
N LEU A 320 0.75 -16.62 -14.06
CA LEU A 320 -0.40 -17.48 -13.80
C LEU A 320 -1.48 -16.74 -12.97
N VAL A 321 -1.06 -15.99 -11.95
CA VAL A 321 -1.97 -15.19 -11.13
C VAL A 321 -2.61 -14.07 -11.95
N GLU A 322 -1.80 -13.36 -12.76
CA GLU A 322 -2.30 -12.33 -13.70
C GLU A 322 -3.41 -12.87 -14.59
N ASN A 323 -3.18 -14.03 -15.19
CA ASN A 323 -4.13 -14.64 -16.10
C ASN A 323 -5.40 -15.17 -15.43
N SER A 324 -5.28 -15.69 -14.20
CA SER A 324 -6.40 -16.27 -13.47
C SER A 324 -7.31 -15.20 -12.87
N VAL A 325 -6.72 -14.18 -12.24
CA VAL A 325 -7.46 -13.15 -11.50
C VAL A 325 -8.02 -12.09 -12.43
N THR A 326 -7.25 -11.66 -13.41
CA THR A 326 -7.57 -10.55 -14.35
C THR A 326 -7.66 -9.17 -13.69
N TRP A 327 -7.70 -8.10 -14.49
CA TRP A 327 -7.84 -6.73 -13.97
C TRP A 327 -9.23 -6.13 -14.25
N ASP A 328 -10.14 -6.88 -14.88
CA ASP A 328 -11.50 -6.40 -15.17
C ASP A 328 -12.47 -6.58 -13.99
N LEU A 329 -12.09 -6.07 -12.82
CA LEU A 329 -12.79 -6.25 -11.56
C LEU A 329 -13.73 -5.09 -11.16
N GLY A 330 -13.49 -3.88 -11.67
CA GLY A 330 -14.39 -2.73 -11.51
C GLY A 330 -14.34 -1.98 -10.18
N SER A 331 -13.36 -2.24 -9.30
CA SER A 331 -13.22 -1.52 -8.03
C SER A 331 -12.47 -0.19 -8.19
N LEU A 332 -12.73 0.74 -7.26
CA LEU A 332 -11.93 1.96 -7.06
C LEU A 332 -10.57 1.68 -6.39
N THR A 333 -10.41 0.47 -5.80
CA THR A 333 -9.18 -0.10 -5.24
C THR A 333 -8.95 -1.43 -5.92
N GLU A 334 -8.56 -1.35 -7.19
CA GLU A 334 -8.36 -2.50 -8.08
C GLU A 334 -7.30 -3.47 -7.57
N ASP A 335 -6.27 -2.92 -6.93
CA ASP A 335 -5.16 -3.61 -6.27
C ASP A 335 -5.62 -4.50 -5.12
N PHE A 336 -6.41 -3.96 -4.20
CA PHE A 336 -6.90 -4.75 -3.09
C PHE A 336 -7.96 -5.76 -3.54
N GLN A 337 -8.80 -5.41 -4.51
CA GLN A 337 -9.74 -6.37 -5.08
C GLN A 337 -8.99 -7.52 -5.76
N PHE A 338 -7.96 -7.23 -6.56
CA PHE A 338 -7.09 -8.23 -7.18
C PHE A 338 -6.49 -9.18 -6.14
N ALA A 339 -5.92 -8.61 -5.06
CA ALA A 339 -5.32 -9.39 -3.98
C ALA A 339 -6.32 -10.32 -3.28
N VAL A 340 -7.55 -9.84 -3.03
CA VAL A 340 -8.63 -10.65 -2.44
C VAL A 340 -9.02 -11.80 -3.35
N HIS A 341 -9.21 -11.55 -4.66
CA HIS A 341 -9.55 -12.59 -5.63
C HIS A 341 -8.39 -13.60 -5.80
N ALA A 342 -7.14 -13.13 -5.83
CA ALA A 342 -5.98 -14.04 -5.84
C ALA A 342 -6.01 -15.00 -4.65
N TRP A 343 -6.34 -14.50 -3.47
CA TRP A 343 -6.47 -15.33 -2.27
C TRP A 343 -7.65 -16.31 -2.38
N GLU A 344 -8.80 -15.86 -2.83
CA GLU A 344 -10.01 -16.70 -3.01
C GLU A 344 -9.75 -17.84 -4.00
N MET A 345 -8.88 -17.64 -4.98
CA MET A 345 -8.41 -18.66 -5.92
C MET A 345 -7.28 -19.56 -5.34
N GLY A 346 -6.87 -19.35 -4.09
CA GLY A 346 -5.87 -20.19 -3.42
C GLY A 346 -4.41 -19.70 -3.59
N TYR A 347 -4.17 -18.55 -4.23
CA TYR A 347 -2.84 -18.00 -4.40
C TYR A 347 -2.35 -17.29 -3.12
N LYS A 348 -1.27 -17.79 -2.54
CA LYS A 348 -0.66 -17.22 -1.33
C LYS A 348 0.19 -16.02 -1.68
N CYS A 349 0.18 -15.01 -0.82
CA CYS A 349 1.07 -13.85 -0.92
C CYS A 349 2.26 -13.96 0.02
N GLY A 350 3.34 -13.24 -0.31
CA GLY A 350 4.55 -13.21 0.48
C GLY A 350 5.15 -11.81 0.65
N LYS A 351 6.03 -11.67 1.63
CA LYS A 351 6.82 -10.44 1.83
C LYS A 351 7.98 -10.42 0.85
N VAL A 352 7.97 -9.48 -0.08
CA VAL A 352 9.12 -9.18 -0.94
C VAL A 352 10.10 -8.30 -0.15
N PRO A 353 11.36 -8.73 0.07
CA PRO A 353 12.27 -7.99 0.94
C PRO A 353 12.98 -6.85 0.18
N GLY A 354 12.21 -5.94 -0.39
CA GLY A 354 12.66 -4.76 -1.12
C GLY A 354 11.91 -3.51 -0.72
N ILE A 355 12.35 -2.39 -1.26
CA ILE A 355 11.81 -1.05 -0.98
C ILE A 355 11.58 -0.32 -2.31
N ILE A 356 10.40 0.27 -2.47
CA ILE A 356 10.19 1.32 -3.47
C ILE A 356 10.00 2.67 -2.80
N ARG A 357 10.19 3.71 -3.57
CA ARG A 357 10.09 5.10 -3.11
C ARG A 357 9.08 5.84 -3.95
N GLU A 358 8.10 6.43 -3.29
CA GLU A 358 7.03 7.22 -3.87
C GLU A 358 7.06 8.65 -3.38
N GLN A 359 6.21 9.47 -3.96
CA GLN A 359 6.03 10.86 -3.59
C GLN A 359 4.69 11.04 -2.87
N SER A 360 4.71 11.80 -1.77
CA SER A 360 3.48 12.25 -1.09
C SER A 360 2.68 13.21 -1.98
N PRO A 361 1.34 13.30 -1.81
CA PRO A 361 0.52 14.30 -2.48
C PRO A 361 1.06 15.72 -2.26
N MET A 362 0.94 16.57 -3.26
CA MET A 362 1.49 17.93 -3.21
C MET A 362 0.52 18.95 -2.65
N ASP A 363 -0.77 18.65 -2.65
CA ASP A 363 -1.82 19.56 -2.23
C ASP A 363 -2.91 18.89 -1.39
N LEU A 364 -3.63 19.70 -0.61
CA LEU A 364 -4.67 19.23 0.30
C LEU A 364 -5.83 18.55 -0.42
N ILE A 365 -6.26 19.10 -1.56
CA ILE A 365 -7.41 18.55 -2.29
C ILE A 365 -7.06 17.18 -2.87
N GLY A 366 -5.86 17.04 -3.41
CA GLY A 366 -5.32 15.76 -3.88
C GLY A 366 -5.26 14.73 -2.75
N PHE A 367 -4.73 15.13 -1.59
CA PHE A 367 -4.68 14.27 -0.40
C PHE A 367 -6.07 13.78 0.01
N LEU A 368 -7.03 14.71 0.21
CA LEU A 368 -8.39 14.36 0.63
C LEU A 368 -9.10 13.44 -0.38
N LYS A 369 -8.96 13.72 -1.68
CA LYS A 369 -9.53 12.88 -2.75
C LYS A 369 -8.91 11.48 -2.78
N GLN A 370 -7.61 11.36 -2.58
CA GLN A 370 -6.91 10.08 -2.57
C GLN A 370 -7.40 9.19 -1.42
N ARG A 371 -7.43 9.73 -0.20
CA ARG A 371 -7.89 9.00 0.99
C ARG A 371 -9.37 8.65 0.90
N ARG A 372 -10.21 9.59 0.43
CA ARG A 372 -11.63 9.34 0.13
C ARG A 372 -11.83 8.15 -0.81
N ARG A 373 -11.07 8.12 -1.91
CA ARG A 373 -11.13 7.04 -2.90
C ARG A 373 -10.77 5.69 -2.27
N TRP A 374 -9.70 5.64 -1.50
CA TRP A 374 -9.29 4.40 -0.83
C TRP A 374 -10.33 3.91 0.16
N TYR A 375 -10.80 4.79 1.03
CA TYR A 375 -11.83 4.43 2.01
C TYR A 375 -13.09 3.87 1.35
N VAL A 376 -13.62 4.58 0.35
CA VAL A 376 -14.87 4.17 -0.33
C VAL A 376 -14.64 2.91 -1.17
N GLY A 377 -13.48 2.79 -1.82
CA GLY A 377 -13.09 1.60 -2.58
C GLY A 377 -13.05 0.36 -1.71
N ILE A 378 -12.34 0.41 -0.59
CA ILE A 378 -12.24 -0.71 0.37
C ILE A 378 -13.63 -1.07 0.93
N ARG A 379 -14.44 -0.07 1.31
CA ARG A 379 -15.79 -0.30 1.85
C ARG A 379 -16.73 -0.99 0.85
N ARG A 380 -16.55 -0.74 -0.45
CA ARG A 380 -17.38 -1.32 -1.51
C ARG A 380 -16.99 -2.74 -1.90
N LEU A 381 -15.82 -3.23 -1.49
CA LEU A 381 -15.42 -4.60 -1.77
C LEU A 381 -16.41 -5.60 -1.17
N PRO A 382 -16.77 -6.67 -1.88
CA PRO A 382 -17.79 -7.62 -1.40
C PRO A 382 -17.32 -8.46 -0.21
N ALA A 383 -16.01 -8.69 -0.08
CA ALA A 383 -15.42 -9.55 0.93
C ALA A 383 -15.58 -9.01 2.36
N PHE A 384 -15.66 -9.91 3.34
CA PHE A 384 -15.86 -9.56 4.75
C PHE A 384 -14.68 -8.78 5.36
N LEU A 385 -13.46 -9.20 5.11
CA LEU A 385 -12.26 -8.58 5.73
C LEU A 385 -12.08 -7.11 5.33
N PRO A 386 -12.18 -6.69 4.05
CA PRO A 386 -12.18 -5.29 3.68
C PRO A 386 -13.27 -4.47 4.38
N LYS A 387 -14.48 -5.02 4.51
CA LYS A 387 -15.59 -4.35 5.22
C LYS A 387 -15.29 -4.17 6.70
N LEU A 388 -14.77 -5.21 7.35
CA LEU A 388 -14.35 -5.15 8.75
C LEU A 388 -13.24 -4.11 8.94
N TRP A 389 -12.27 -4.06 8.02
CA TRP A 389 -11.19 -3.08 8.06
C TRP A 389 -11.70 -1.65 7.88
N SER A 390 -12.60 -1.40 6.93
CA SER A 390 -13.23 -0.08 6.75
C SER A 390 -14.07 0.34 7.97
N PHE A 391 -14.68 -0.62 8.68
CA PHE A 391 -15.37 -0.36 9.95
C PHE A 391 -14.39 0.12 11.03
N PHE A 392 -13.26 -0.54 11.24
CA PHE A 392 -12.23 -0.07 12.18
C PHE A 392 -11.65 1.29 11.78
N TRP A 393 -11.47 1.56 10.50
CA TRP A 393 -11.07 2.88 10.03
C TRP A 393 -12.10 3.96 10.40
N THR A 394 -13.38 3.66 10.23
CA THR A 394 -14.47 4.57 10.65
C THR A 394 -14.46 4.80 12.16
N LEU A 395 -14.25 3.75 12.96
CA LEU A 395 -14.14 3.88 14.42
C LEU A 395 -12.94 4.74 14.85
N GLY A 396 -11.83 4.67 14.12
CA GLY A 396 -10.68 5.53 14.36
C GLY A 396 -10.99 7.02 14.23
N ILE A 397 -11.88 7.38 13.29
CA ILE A 397 -12.38 8.76 13.15
C ILE A 397 -13.23 9.16 14.34
N PHE A 398 -14.11 8.28 14.77
CA PHE A 398 -14.94 8.54 15.95
C PHE A 398 -14.05 8.73 17.20
N CYS A 399 -12.98 7.96 17.33
CA CYS A 399 -11.98 8.15 18.39
C CYS A 399 -11.35 9.55 18.34
N LEU A 400 -10.95 10.00 17.15
CA LEU A 400 -10.39 11.34 16.98
C LEU A 400 -11.41 12.42 17.35
N PHE A 401 -12.65 12.28 16.94
CA PHE A 401 -13.74 13.18 17.33
C PHE A 401 -13.93 13.20 18.85
N CYS A 402 -13.97 12.03 19.51
CA CYS A 402 -14.05 11.93 20.96
C CYS A 402 -12.86 12.60 21.63
N THR A 403 -11.64 12.45 21.09
CA THR A 403 -10.44 13.09 21.63
C THR A 403 -10.52 14.61 21.53
N ILE A 404 -10.91 15.14 20.39
CA ILE A 404 -11.06 16.60 20.19
C ILE A 404 -12.19 17.15 21.07
N ALA A 405 -13.34 16.47 21.12
CA ALA A 405 -14.49 16.89 21.91
C ALA A 405 -14.25 16.76 23.43
N SER A 406 -13.33 15.88 23.85
CA SER A 406 -13.02 15.66 25.27
C SER A 406 -12.39 16.88 25.95
N ILE A 407 -11.66 17.70 25.22
CA ILE A 407 -11.01 18.89 25.78
C ILE A 407 -12.06 19.93 26.25
N PRO A 408 -12.93 20.48 25.40
CA PRO A 408 -13.96 21.42 25.84
C PRO A 408 -15.03 20.74 26.72
N LEU A 409 -15.41 19.48 26.41
CA LEU A 409 -16.41 18.73 27.17
C LEU A 409 -15.89 18.36 28.57
N GLY A 410 -14.63 17.97 28.69
CA GLY A 410 -13.98 17.72 29.99
C GLY A 410 -13.91 18.97 30.85
N ILE A 411 -13.58 20.12 30.26
CA ILE A 411 -13.60 21.42 30.94
C ILE A 411 -15.05 21.77 31.37
N TRP A 412 -16.03 21.52 30.53
CA TRP A 412 -17.45 21.79 30.84
C TRP A 412 -18.00 20.83 31.91
N LEU A 413 -17.73 19.53 31.79
CA LEU A 413 -18.15 18.51 32.74
C LEU A 413 -17.47 18.67 34.09
N ALA A 414 -16.19 19.04 34.14
CA ALA A 414 -15.49 19.35 35.39
C ALA A 414 -16.08 20.57 36.12
N LYS A 415 -16.75 21.47 35.39
CA LYS A 415 -17.46 22.63 35.97
C LYS A 415 -18.91 22.34 36.34
N SER A 416 -19.54 21.36 35.68
CA SER A 416 -20.99 21.14 35.77
C SER A 416 -21.38 19.92 36.67
N ILE A 417 -20.49 19.00 36.84
CA ILE A 417 -20.69 17.79 37.66
C ILE A 417 -19.67 17.90 38.78
N ASP A 418 -20.13 18.08 39.99
CA ASP A 418 -19.28 18.20 41.18
C ASP A 418 -18.03 17.31 41.13
N GLY A 419 -16.90 17.94 41.21
CA GLY A 419 -15.55 17.58 40.83
C GLY A 419 -14.94 16.23 41.22
N GLU A 420 -15.68 15.29 41.79
CA GLU A 420 -15.12 14.03 42.25
C GLU A 420 -15.42 12.80 41.37
N SER A 421 -16.48 12.79 40.60
CA SER A 421 -16.89 11.57 39.87
C SER A 421 -16.49 11.53 38.38
N GLY A 422 -16.12 12.64 37.79
CA GLY A 422 -15.85 12.73 36.34
C GLY A 422 -14.49 12.18 35.90
N ASN A 423 -13.54 12.00 36.81
CA ASN A 423 -12.15 11.60 36.53
C ASN A 423 -11.83 10.14 36.83
N ASP A 424 -12.73 9.41 37.45
CA ASP A 424 -12.50 8.01 37.80
C ASP A 424 -12.39 7.13 36.54
N THR A 425 -11.19 6.85 36.11
CA THR A 425 -10.91 5.96 34.97
C THR A 425 -10.21 4.71 35.50
N PRO A 426 -10.74 3.50 35.24
CA PRO A 426 -10.08 2.26 35.68
C PRO A 426 -8.66 2.16 35.11
N ARG A 427 -7.71 1.70 35.91
CA ARG A 427 -6.29 1.60 35.51
C ARG A 427 -6.09 0.74 34.27
N TRP A 428 -6.84 -0.36 34.14
CA TRP A 428 -6.76 -1.21 32.94
C TRP A 428 -7.13 -0.47 31.67
N PHE A 429 -8.12 0.43 31.75
CA PHE A 429 -8.53 1.24 30.61
C PHE A 429 -7.43 2.26 30.25
N GLY A 430 -6.83 2.92 31.25
CA GLY A 430 -5.70 3.78 31.05
C GLY A 430 -4.56 3.06 30.34
N LEU A 431 -4.22 1.85 30.77
CA LEU A 431 -3.20 1.01 30.14
C LEU A 431 -3.49 0.74 28.65
N LEU A 432 -4.70 0.34 28.30
CA LEU A 432 -5.07 0.05 26.91
C LEU A 432 -5.08 1.32 26.03
N LYS A 433 -5.58 2.43 26.58
CA LYS A 433 -5.56 3.73 25.90
C LYS A 433 -4.13 4.20 25.64
N ASP A 434 -3.27 4.16 26.66
CA ASP A 434 -1.89 4.62 26.58
C ASP A 434 -1.05 3.71 25.66
N PHE A 435 -1.28 2.40 25.71
CA PHE A 435 -0.71 1.47 24.72
C PHE A 435 -1.09 1.86 23.30
N SER A 436 -2.38 2.08 23.04
CA SER A 436 -2.85 2.47 21.71
C SER A 436 -2.23 3.78 21.25
N PHE A 437 -2.11 4.76 22.16
CA PHE A 437 -1.50 6.04 21.86
C PHE A 437 0.01 5.90 21.57
N VAL A 438 0.75 5.16 22.37
CA VAL A 438 2.20 4.93 22.15
C VAL A 438 2.45 4.24 20.82
N VAL A 439 1.71 3.17 20.51
CA VAL A 439 1.87 2.48 19.23
C VAL A 439 1.56 3.41 18.07
N PHE A 440 0.47 4.17 18.15
CA PHE A 440 0.07 5.09 17.07
C PHE A 440 1.13 6.17 16.81
N VAL A 441 1.62 6.82 17.86
CA VAL A 441 2.72 7.80 17.77
C VAL A 441 3.99 7.15 17.21
N TYR A 442 4.29 5.94 17.66
CA TYR A 442 5.47 5.21 17.24
C TYR A 442 5.44 4.85 15.75
N LEU A 443 4.28 4.54 15.18
CA LEU A 443 4.15 4.28 13.74
C LEU A 443 4.58 5.49 12.89
N TYR A 444 4.21 6.70 13.31
CA TYR A 444 4.69 7.92 12.63
C TYR A 444 6.20 8.10 12.79
N LEU A 445 6.71 7.93 14.01
CA LEU A 445 8.14 8.09 14.29
C LEU A 445 8.99 7.09 13.52
N ILE A 446 8.65 5.79 13.55
CA ILE A 446 9.41 4.77 12.81
C ILE A 446 9.36 5.01 11.31
N GLY A 447 8.21 5.48 10.78
CA GLY A 447 8.05 5.84 9.39
C GLY A 447 8.99 6.98 8.97
N ILE A 448 9.07 8.06 9.75
CA ILE A 448 9.98 9.19 9.48
C ILE A 448 11.44 8.78 9.66
N ILE A 449 11.79 8.13 10.77
CA ILE A 449 13.17 7.73 11.04
C ILE A 449 13.69 6.81 9.92
N THR A 450 12.91 5.85 9.49
CA THR A 450 13.30 4.91 8.42
C THR A 450 13.50 5.64 7.09
N GLN A 451 12.63 6.59 6.75
CA GLN A 451 12.73 7.40 5.54
C GLN A 451 13.93 8.36 5.56
N ASP A 452 14.19 9.01 6.69
CA ASP A 452 15.34 9.90 6.88
C ASP A 452 16.66 9.14 6.79
N LEU A 453 16.72 7.94 7.38
CA LEU A 453 17.88 7.04 7.26
C LEU A 453 18.10 6.60 5.81
N ASP A 454 17.05 6.26 5.07
CA ASP A 454 17.14 5.87 3.67
C ASP A 454 17.68 7.02 2.80
N LYS A 455 17.23 8.24 3.02
CA LYS A 455 17.69 9.45 2.32
C LYS A 455 19.01 10.00 2.86
N LYS A 456 19.58 9.42 3.92
CA LYS A 456 20.76 9.95 4.59
C LYS A 456 20.63 11.43 4.94
N VAL A 457 19.45 11.78 5.48
CA VAL A 457 19.18 13.14 5.93
C VAL A 457 20.24 13.56 6.97
N ASN A 458 20.62 14.82 6.93
CA ASN A 458 21.58 15.35 7.89
C ASN A 458 21.07 15.10 9.35
N PRO A 459 21.90 14.56 10.25
CA PRO A 459 21.48 14.23 11.62
C PRO A 459 20.79 15.37 12.39
N ILE A 460 21.23 16.61 12.17
CA ILE A 460 20.60 17.78 12.81
C ILE A 460 19.16 17.95 12.30
N MET A 461 18.96 17.80 10.98
CA MET A 461 17.61 17.87 10.40
C MET A 461 16.75 16.70 10.87
N ALA A 462 17.28 15.48 10.93
CA ALA A 462 16.56 14.33 11.46
C ALA A 462 16.11 14.55 12.92
N LEU A 463 16.95 15.19 13.77
CA LEU A 463 16.59 15.58 15.13
C LEU A 463 15.47 16.63 15.17
N ILE A 464 15.34 17.49 14.15
CA ILE A 464 14.23 18.46 14.01
C ILE A 464 12.96 17.76 13.52
N HIS A 465 13.09 16.76 12.65
CA HIS A 465 11.95 16.03 12.10
C HIS A 465 11.20 15.22 13.17
N ILE A 466 11.87 14.73 14.21
CA ILE A 466 11.23 13.99 15.33
C ILE A 466 10.18 14.86 16.05
N PRO A 467 10.52 16.01 16.67
CA PRO A 467 9.51 16.85 17.33
C PRO A 467 8.48 17.42 16.36
N ALA A 468 8.87 17.72 15.11
CA ALA A 468 7.92 18.12 14.10
C ALA A 468 6.87 17.02 13.83
N THR A 469 7.30 15.76 13.77
CA THR A 469 6.40 14.62 13.60
C THR A 469 5.46 14.48 14.79
N LEU A 470 5.95 14.62 16.02
CA LEU A 470 5.12 14.56 17.24
C LEU A 470 4.02 15.63 17.26
N ILE A 471 4.25 16.78 16.65
CA ILE A 471 3.26 17.87 16.56
C ILE A 471 2.33 17.65 15.36
N LEU A 472 2.91 17.43 14.17
CA LEU A 472 2.16 17.40 12.92
C LEU A 472 1.30 16.15 12.73
N GLN A 473 1.59 15.04 13.44
CA GLN A 473 0.76 13.85 13.38
C GLN A 473 -0.71 14.09 13.78
N TYR A 474 -0.97 15.04 14.68
CA TYR A 474 -2.35 15.41 15.04
C TYR A 474 -3.07 16.08 13.87
N VAL A 475 -2.36 16.95 13.15
CA VAL A 475 -2.90 17.58 11.93
C VAL A 475 -3.14 16.52 10.85
N ALA A 476 -2.18 15.62 10.65
CA ALA A 476 -2.29 14.50 9.72
C ALA A 476 -3.50 13.60 10.06
N GLY A 477 -3.69 13.26 11.33
CA GLY A 477 -4.84 12.48 11.81
C GLY A 477 -6.18 13.19 11.55
N ILE A 478 -6.25 14.51 11.75
CA ILE A 478 -7.46 15.29 11.42
C ILE A 478 -7.74 15.24 9.91
N LEU A 479 -6.73 15.38 9.05
CA LEU A 479 -6.90 15.31 7.61
C LEU A 479 -7.37 13.92 7.14
N GLU A 480 -6.84 12.85 7.73
CA GLU A 480 -7.33 11.49 7.49
C GLU A 480 -8.82 11.35 7.88
N ALA A 481 -9.20 11.84 9.05
CA ALA A 481 -10.59 11.82 9.51
C ALA A 481 -11.52 12.62 8.59
N LEU A 482 -11.11 13.81 8.18
CA LEU A 482 -11.85 14.62 7.23
C LEU A 482 -12.02 13.91 5.87
N SER A 483 -11.00 13.18 5.42
CA SER A 483 -11.05 12.44 4.17
C SER A 483 -12.09 11.31 4.21
N VAL A 484 -12.19 10.61 5.34
CA VAL A 484 -13.18 9.55 5.54
C VAL A 484 -14.59 10.14 5.69
N ALA A 485 -14.75 11.20 6.47
CA ALA A 485 -16.02 11.93 6.56
C ALA A 485 -16.48 12.41 5.18
N TYR A 486 -15.54 12.95 4.38
CA TYR A 486 -15.80 13.34 2.99
C TYR A 486 -16.22 12.15 2.13
N GLY A 487 -15.63 10.97 2.33
CA GLY A 487 -16.02 9.73 1.65
C GLY A 487 -17.39 9.20 2.03
N ILE A 488 -17.81 9.39 3.27
CA ILE A 488 -19.14 8.99 3.76
C ILE A 488 -20.22 9.91 3.18
N ILE A 489 -20.00 11.23 3.22
CA ILE A 489 -20.98 12.25 2.82
C ILE A 489 -21.04 12.38 1.30
N PHE A 490 -19.90 12.37 0.63
CA PHE A 490 -19.76 12.59 -0.81
C PHE A 490 -18.94 11.46 -1.45
N PRO A 491 -19.47 10.22 -1.53
CA PRO A 491 -18.74 9.11 -2.12
C PRO A 491 -18.40 9.39 -3.59
N PRO A 492 -17.19 9.09 -4.06
CA PRO A 492 -16.83 9.30 -5.45
C PRO A 492 -17.65 8.34 -6.34
N ALA A 493 -18.15 8.88 -7.45
CA ALA A 493 -18.85 8.09 -8.46
C ALA A 493 -17.86 7.33 -9.35
N ASP A 494 -16.66 7.89 -9.58
CA ASP A 494 -15.63 7.36 -10.46
C ASP A 494 -14.22 7.63 -9.89
N PHE A 495 -13.20 7.16 -10.61
CA PHE A 495 -11.80 7.28 -10.21
C PHE A 495 -11.28 8.73 -10.34
N ASP A 496 -10.87 9.31 -9.24
CA ASP A 496 -10.19 10.62 -9.22
C ASP A 496 -8.68 10.43 -9.47
N VAL A 497 -8.16 11.00 -10.55
CA VAL A 497 -6.72 11.05 -10.82
C VAL A 497 -6.10 12.20 -10.02
N ILE A 498 -5.03 11.90 -9.30
CA ILE A 498 -4.33 12.85 -8.43
C ILE A 498 -3.00 13.21 -9.07
N LYS A 499 -2.73 14.49 -9.22
CA LYS A 499 -1.42 14.97 -9.67
C LYS A 499 -0.43 14.92 -8.50
N LYS A 500 0.74 14.34 -8.75
CA LYS A 500 1.85 14.27 -7.81
C LYS A 500 3.10 14.94 -8.35
#